data_ce07d3c7622f9d1c5910db85d09fcf9d
#
_entry.id   ce07d3c7622f9d1c5910db85d09fcf9d
#
_cell.length_a   1.000
_cell.length_b   1.000
_cell.length_c   1.000
_cell.angle_alpha   90.00
_cell.angle_beta   90.00
_cell.angle_gamma   90.00
#
_symmetry.space_group_name_H-M   'P 1'
#
loop_
_entity.id
_entity.type
_entity.pdbx_description
1 polymer ?
#
loop_
_entity_poly.entity_id
_entity_poly.type
_entity_poly.pdbx_seq_one_letter_code
_entity_poly.pdbx_strand_id
1 'polypeptide(L)'
;MEKLKIAENISTLTNPPIICIPLFLVICLTLSFTGDGFDISKFVTLEIVSLIFASILPMAIILFWAKKLNTDKDISNRSDRYIPLIVGIVSYFIGFLICLIFKLDNFLTCLLLCYSVNTGVVLLFTTKWKISVHTTGLSGPNGALILLLGPFGALIGILYPIIIWSRVLLEKHTLAQAIAGGVQGFFLTVIEMYLFSFILNLPLANIVSLNDSILYILAIIATPVILGVLSYTNRSINLFIILELVLLVIFIALTPFNISVVFVIVSLVSILISYSAGPEFIWFRVLNSS
;
A
#
# COMPACT_ATOMS: atom_id res chain seq x y z
N MET A 1 13.58 23.86 4.37
CA MET A 1 12.88 23.59 5.65
C MET A 1 11.43 23.16 5.43
N GLU A 2 10.64 23.85 4.65
CA GLU A 2 9.22 23.54 4.44
C GLU A 2 8.97 22.17 3.80
N LYS A 3 9.69 21.82 2.72
CA LYS A 3 9.57 20.52 2.06
C LYS A 3 9.89 19.33 2.99
N LEU A 4 10.87 19.47 3.88
CA LEU A 4 11.18 18.42 4.88
C LEU A 4 10.06 18.24 5.89
N LYS A 5 9.47 19.33 6.37
CA LYS A 5 8.33 19.27 7.29
C LYS A 5 7.10 18.62 6.65
N ILE A 6 6.84 18.90 5.37
CA ILE A 6 5.78 18.24 4.60
C ILE A 6 6.07 16.73 4.50
N ALA A 7 7.31 16.34 4.17
CA ALA A 7 7.70 14.94 4.09
C ALA A 7 7.58 14.21 5.43
N GLU A 8 7.92 14.86 6.56
CA GLU A 8 7.74 14.30 7.90
C GLU A 8 6.26 14.10 8.24
N ASN A 9 5.39 15.05 7.91
CA ASN A 9 3.96 14.91 8.11
C ASN A 9 3.39 13.75 7.29
N ILE A 10 3.77 13.66 6.00
CA ILE A 10 3.38 12.53 5.14
C ILE A 10 3.87 11.21 5.73
N SER A 11 5.14 11.12 6.13
CA SER A 11 5.69 9.92 6.76
C SER A 11 4.93 9.52 8.01
N THR A 12 4.53 10.47 8.85
CA THR A 12 3.76 10.20 10.07
C THR A 12 2.36 9.68 9.73
N LEU A 13 1.64 10.34 8.82
CA LEU A 13 0.29 9.96 8.41
C LEU A 13 0.25 8.62 7.68
N THR A 14 1.31 8.30 6.96
CA THR A 14 1.44 7.04 6.20
C THR A 14 2.19 5.95 6.94
N ASN A 15 2.42 6.13 8.25
CA ASN A 15 2.92 5.04 9.09
C ASN A 15 1.94 3.87 9.04
N PRO A 16 2.38 2.62 8.79
CA PRO A 16 1.49 1.49 8.52
C PRO A 16 0.31 1.34 9.48
N PRO A 17 0.47 1.34 10.80
CA PRO A 17 -0.68 1.26 11.70
C PRO A 17 -1.65 2.46 11.61
N ILE A 18 -1.18 3.63 11.20
CA ILE A 18 -2.03 4.82 11.06
C ILE A 18 -2.83 4.77 9.76
N ILE A 19 -2.16 4.49 8.64
CA ILE A 19 -2.83 4.45 7.34
C ILE A 19 -3.78 3.25 7.22
N CYS A 20 -3.56 2.18 7.99
CA CYS A 20 -4.48 1.06 8.08
C CYS A 20 -5.87 1.50 8.57
N ILE A 21 -5.98 2.49 9.46
CA ILE A 21 -7.28 2.93 10.00
C ILE A 21 -8.27 3.31 8.89
N PRO A 22 -8.00 4.32 8.03
CA PRO A 22 -8.93 4.68 6.96
C PRO A 22 -9.09 3.57 5.91
N LEU A 23 -8.05 2.76 5.67
CA LEU A 23 -8.12 1.69 4.67
C LEU A 23 -9.03 0.54 5.14
N PHE A 24 -8.89 0.10 6.39
CA PHE A 24 -9.78 -0.92 6.95
C PHE A 24 -11.19 -0.39 7.17
N LEU A 25 -11.36 0.90 7.51
CA LEU A 25 -12.68 1.53 7.56
C LEU A 25 -13.43 1.35 6.23
N VAL A 26 -12.79 1.64 5.09
CA VAL A 26 -13.39 1.45 3.77
C VAL A 26 -13.67 -0.03 3.50
N ILE A 27 -12.74 -0.93 3.83
CA ILE A 27 -12.93 -2.38 3.68
C ILE A 27 -14.12 -2.86 4.51
N CYS A 28 -14.15 -2.57 5.81
CA CYS A 28 -15.21 -3.01 6.72
C CYS A 28 -16.58 -2.43 6.33
N LEU A 29 -16.63 -1.16 5.92
CA LEU A 29 -17.85 -0.56 5.36
C LEU A 29 -18.35 -1.36 4.15
N THR A 30 -17.47 -1.64 3.19
CA THR A 30 -17.84 -2.36 1.96
C THR A 30 -18.31 -3.80 2.27
N LEU A 31 -17.62 -4.51 3.15
CA LEU A 31 -17.97 -5.87 3.55
C LEU A 31 -19.29 -5.95 4.31
N SER A 32 -19.75 -4.84 4.88
CA SER A 32 -20.99 -4.77 5.67
C SER A 32 -22.21 -4.41 4.84
N PHE A 33 -22.06 -4.11 3.54
CA PHE A 33 -23.18 -4.06 2.61
C PHE A 33 -23.54 -5.48 2.17
N THR A 34 -24.76 -5.88 2.48
CA THR A 34 -25.37 -7.18 2.11
C THR A 34 -26.52 -6.97 1.13
N GLY A 35 -27.11 -8.06 0.62
CA GLY A 35 -28.31 -7.96 -0.22
C GLY A 35 -29.51 -7.30 0.48
N ASP A 36 -29.55 -7.35 1.82
CA ASP A 36 -30.58 -6.75 2.65
C ASP A 36 -30.28 -5.32 3.12
N GLY A 37 -29.15 -4.76 2.70
CA GLY A 37 -28.70 -3.41 3.04
C GLY A 37 -27.44 -3.36 3.89
N PHE A 38 -27.28 -2.29 4.68
CA PHE A 38 -26.09 -2.08 5.52
C PHE A 38 -26.26 -2.73 6.90
N ASP A 39 -25.39 -3.68 7.23
CA ASP A 39 -25.36 -4.36 8.54
C ASP A 39 -24.38 -3.62 9.50
N ILE A 40 -24.95 -2.80 10.37
CA ILE A 40 -24.19 -2.02 11.36
C ILE A 40 -23.48 -2.92 12.38
N SER A 41 -24.06 -4.06 12.77
CA SER A 41 -23.46 -4.98 13.75
C SER A 41 -22.22 -5.65 13.16
N LYS A 42 -22.32 -6.12 11.90
CA LYS A 42 -21.19 -6.65 11.17
C LYS A 42 -20.10 -5.59 11.03
N PHE A 43 -20.45 -4.37 10.59
CA PHE A 43 -19.50 -3.27 10.46
C PHE A 43 -18.74 -3.01 11.75
N VAL A 44 -19.43 -2.78 12.85
CA VAL A 44 -18.81 -2.48 14.15
C VAL A 44 -17.89 -3.62 14.60
N THR A 45 -18.31 -4.86 14.41
CA THR A 45 -17.50 -6.03 14.79
C THR A 45 -16.22 -6.12 13.98
N LEU A 46 -16.30 -5.99 12.64
CA LEU A 46 -15.14 -6.06 11.75
C LEU A 46 -14.18 -4.90 12.01
N GLU A 47 -14.72 -3.69 12.21
CA GLU A 47 -13.91 -2.50 12.47
C GLU A 47 -13.18 -2.58 13.82
N ILE A 48 -13.83 -3.06 14.89
CA ILE A 48 -13.17 -3.25 16.19
C ILE A 48 -12.01 -4.22 16.07
N VAL A 49 -12.21 -5.37 15.42
CA VAL A 49 -11.13 -6.35 15.21
C VAL A 49 -9.98 -5.75 14.40
N SER A 50 -10.29 -5.06 13.31
CA SER A 50 -9.29 -4.42 12.46
C SER A 50 -8.52 -3.34 13.20
N LEU A 51 -9.21 -2.45 13.92
CA LEU A 51 -8.58 -1.37 14.69
C LEU A 51 -7.65 -1.92 15.77
N ILE A 52 -8.09 -2.93 16.51
CA ILE A 52 -7.27 -3.51 17.58
C ILE A 52 -6.02 -4.16 16.98
N PHE A 53 -6.19 -5.09 16.03
CA PHE A 53 -5.10 -5.97 15.61
C PHE A 53 -4.26 -5.41 14.46
N ALA A 54 -4.82 -4.57 13.57
CA ALA A 54 -4.07 -3.99 12.47
C ALA A 54 -3.52 -2.58 12.76
N SER A 55 -4.01 -1.89 13.81
CA SER A 55 -3.61 -0.51 14.09
C SER A 55 -3.15 -0.30 15.53
N ILE A 56 -4.03 -0.47 16.53
CA ILE A 56 -3.77 -0.05 17.93
C ILE A 56 -2.62 -0.86 18.54
N LEU A 57 -2.68 -2.19 18.50
CA LEU A 57 -1.62 -3.03 19.10
C LEU A 57 -0.27 -2.83 18.42
N PRO A 58 -0.13 -2.90 17.07
CA PRO A 58 1.13 -2.62 16.40
C PRO A 58 1.67 -1.21 16.71
N MET A 59 0.79 -0.18 16.74
CA MET A 59 1.21 1.19 17.02
C MET A 59 1.69 1.36 18.46
N ALA A 60 0.97 0.79 19.42
CA ALA A 60 1.36 0.85 20.83
C ALA A 60 2.75 0.25 21.05
N ILE A 61 3.04 -0.86 20.38
CA ILE A 61 4.38 -1.50 20.45
C ILE A 61 5.46 -0.66 19.77
N ILE A 62 5.18 -0.10 18.60
CA ILE A 62 6.12 0.80 17.91
C ILE A 62 6.48 1.98 18.82
N LEU A 63 5.48 2.64 19.41
CA LEU A 63 5.70 3.80 20.28
C LEU A 63 6.43 3.41 21.57
N PHE A 64 6.07 2.28 22.20
CA PHE A 64 6.75 1.77 23.38
C PHE A 64 8.21 1.44 23.07
N TRP A 65 8.46 0.75 21.94
CA TRP A 65 9.79 0.32 21.54
C TRP A 65 10.68 1.50 21.15
N ALA A 66 10.14 2.47 20.40
CA ALA A 66 10.83 3.69 20.05
C ALA A 66 11.25 4.50 21.30
N LYS A 67 10.34 4.59 22.28
CA LYS A 67 10.64 5.23 23.58
C LYS A 67 11.71 4.48 24.37
N LYS A 68 11.65 3.15 24.41
CA LYS A 68 12.63 2.29 25.10
C LYS A 68 14.04 2.42 24.53
N LEU A 69 14.15 2.50 23.20
CA LEU A 69 15.42 2.63 22.48
C LEU A 69 15.89 4.08 22.30
N ASN A 70 15.07 5.04 22.71
CA ASN A 70 15.33 6.47 22.51
C ASN A 70 15.58 6.83 21.04
N THR A 71 14.81 6.20 20.14
CA THR A 71 14.89 6.35 18.68
C THR A 71 13.65 7.00 18.09
N ASP A 72 13.67 7.30 16.78
CA ASP A 72 12.51 7.84 16.08
C ASP A 72 11.37 6.81 15.93
N LYS A 73 10.15 7.32 15.71
CA LYS A 73 8.94 6.47 15.53
C LYS A 73 9.01 5.58 14.27
N ASP A 74 9.87 5.91 13.32
CA ASP A 74 10.10 5.14 12.10
C ASP A 74 11.04 3.95 12.33
N ILE A 75 11.68 3.89 13.51
CA ILE A 75 12.70 2.91 13.86
C ILE A 75 13.69 2.78 12.70
N SER A 76 14.42 3.87 12.47
CA SER A 76 15.29 4.02 11.30
C SER A 76 16.39 2.97 11.24
N ASN A 77 16.86 2.50 12.40
CA ASN A 77 17.87 1.46 12.51
C ASN A 77 17.25 0.08 12.12
N ARG A 78 17.95 -0.66 11.26
CA ARG A 78 17.44 -1.94 10.74
C ARG A 78 17.31 -3.00 11.85
N SER A 79 18.29 -3.10 12.75
CA SER A 79 18.30 -4.07 13.85
C SER A 79 17.14 -3.87 14.84
N ASP A 80 16.73 -2.64 15.04
CA ASP A 80 15.73 -2.28 16.03
C ASP A 80 14.29 -2.60 15.57
N ARG A 81 14.12 -2.93 14.26
CA ARG A 81 12.82 -3.27 13.64
C ARG A 81 12.34 -4.68 13.95
N TYR A 82 13.20 -5.59 14.36
CA TYR A 82 12.82 -7.00 14.52
C TYR A 82 11.67 -7.19 15.51
N ILE A 83 11.77 -6.59 16.70
CA ILE A 83 10.72 -6.75 17.73
C ILE A 83 9.38 -6.17 17.28
N PRO A 84 9.28 -4.90 16.80
CA PRO A 84 8.03 -4.37 16.27
C PRO A 84 7.43 -5.21 15.13
N LEU A 85 8.24 -5.73 14.23
CA LEU A 85 7.75 -6.58 13.13
C LEU A 85 7.22 -7.92 13.66
N ILE A 86 7.92 -8.58 14.59
CA ILE A 86 7.45 -9.83 15.21
C ILE A 86 6.13 -9.61 15.94
N VAL A 87 6.00 -8.53 16.71
CA VAL A 87 4.75 -8.22 17.40
C VAL A 87 3.64 -7.88 16.40
N GLY A 88 3.94 -7.19 15.32
CA GLY A 88 2.99 -6.98 14.22
C GLY A 88 2.49 -8.32 13.65
N ILE A 89 3.40 -9.24 13.30
CA ILE A 89 3.07 -10.60 12.82
C ILE A 89 2.10 -11.30 13.79
N VAL A 90 2.45 -11.32 15.08
CA VAL A 90 1.62 -11.97 16.11
C VAL A 90 0.27 -11.29 16.25
N SER A 91 0.22 -9.96 16.25
CA SER A 91 -1.02 -9.19 16.32
C SER A 91 -1.98 -9.53 15.18
N TYR A 92 -1.50 -9.47 13.94
CA TYR A 92 -2.30 -9.81 12.75
C TYR A 92 -2.75 -11.26 12.76
N PHE A 93 -1.88 -12.17 13.19
CA PHE A 93 -2.21 -13.60 13.29
C PHE A 93 -3.29 -13.86 14.34
N ILE A 94 -3.27 -13.19 15.49
CA ILE A 94 -4.34 -13.28 16.49
C ILE A 94 -5.66 -12.74 15.90
N GLY A 95 -5.62 -11.59 15.22
CA GLY A 95 -6.79 -11.05 14.53
C GLY A 95 -7.37 -12.03 13.50
N PHE A 96 -6.51 -12.67 12.70
CA PHE A 96 -6.88 -13.75 11.78
C PHE A 96 -7.58 -14.91 12.52
N LEU A 97 -7.00 -15.41 13.63
CA LEU A 97 -7.61 -16.50 14.40
C LEU A 97 -8.97 -16.13 14.96
N ILE A 98 -9.13 -14.91 15.43
CA ILE A 98 -10.43 -14.41 15.92
C ILE A 98 -11.46 -14.42 14.78
N CYS A 99 -11.12 -13.84 13.62
CA CYS A 99 -12.02 -13.85 12.47
C CYS A 99 -12.38 -15.28 12.02
N LEU A 100 -11.42 -16.19 12.02
CA LEU A 100 -11.60 -17.58 11.61
C LEU A 100 -12.50 -18.36 12.61
N ILE A 101 -12.21 -18.26 13.90
CA ILE A 101 -12.93 -19.01 14.95
C ILE A 101 -14.36 -18.52 15.07
N PHE A 102 -14.59 -17.21 15.05
CA PHE A 102 -15.91 -16.61 15.16
C PHE A 102 -16.63 -16.48 13.81
N LYS A 103 -16.00 -16.90 12.70
CA LYS A 103 -16.57 -16.87 11.34
C LYS A 103 -17.09 -15.48 10.97
N LEU A 104 -16.34 -14.44 11.26
CA LEU A 104 -16.79 -13.05 11.13
C LEU A 104 -16.98 -12.64 9.67
N ASP A 105 -15.91 -12.75 8.87
CA ASP A 105 -15.93 -12.46 7.43
C ASP A 105 -14.73 -13.12 6.75
N ASN A 106 -14.96 -13.78 5.62
CA ASN A 106 -13.91 -14.54 4.92
C ASN A 106 -12.83 -13.63 4.33
N PHE A 107 -13.24 -12.49 3.76
CA PHE A 107 -12.29 -11.55 3.14
C PHE A 107 -11.37 -10.95 4.20
N LEU A 108 -11.92 -10.46 5.32
CA LEU A 108 -11.14 -9.91 6.43
C LEU A 108 -10.24 -10.98 7.05
N THR A 109 -10.72 -12.22 7.18
CA THR A 109 -9.94 -13.36 7.68
C THR A 109 -8.69 -13.59 6.82
N CYS A 110 -8.87 -13.72 5.51
CA CYS A 110 -7.75 -13.88 4.58
C CYS A 110 -6.80 -12.67 4.61
N LEU A 111 -7.34 -11.45 4.67
CA LEU A 111 -6.54 -10.23 4.67
C LEU A 111 -5.65 -10.10 5.92
N LEU A 112 -6.15 -10.42 7.11
CA LEU A 112 -5.33 -10.39 8.33
C LEU A 112 -4.23 -11.45 8.30
N LEU A 113 -4.48 -12.62 7.69
CA LEU A 113 -3.43 -13.61 7.43
C LEU A 113 -2.38 -13.08 6.43
N CYS A 114 -2.80 -12.42 5.34
CA CYS A 114 -1.90 -11.73 4.42
C CYS A 114 -1.02 -10.71 5.15
N TYR A 115 -1.59 -9.91 6.05
CA TYR A 115 -0.81 -8.93 6.84
C TYR A 115 0.25 -9.62 7.70
N SER A 116 -0.09 -10.75 8.32
CA SER A 116 0.87 -11.53 9.13
C SER A 116 2.00 -12.06 8.25
N VAL A 117 1.69 -12.69 7.12
CA VAL A 117 2.70 -13.29 6.23
C VAL A 117 3.53 -12.22 5.53
N ASN A 118 2.90 -11.17 4.99
CA ASN A 118 3.60 -10.03 4.39
C ASN A 118 4.60 -9.37 5.34
N THR A 119 4.20 -9.18 6.61
CA THR A 119 5.10 -8.63 7.62
C THR A 119 6.25 -9.59 7.94
N GLY A 120 5.99 -10.91 7.91
CA GLY A 120 7.02 -11.94 8.01
C GLY A 120 8.02 -11.87 6.85
N VAL A 121 7.55 -11.66 5.64
CA VAL A 121 8.40 -11.46 4.45
C VAL A 121 9.22 -10.17 4.58
N VAL A 122 8.62 -9.06 5.05
CA VAL A 122 9.36 -7.83 5.36
C VAL A 122 10.44 -8.08 6.41
N LEU A 123 10.14 -8.87 7.45
CA LEU A 123 11.12 -9.25 8.47
C LEU A 123 12.30 -10.03 7.86
N LEU A 124 12.01 -11.00 6.99
CA LEU A 124 13.04 -11.76 6.28
C LEU A 124 13.91 -10.84 5.40
N PHE A 125 13.32 -9.95 4.61
CA PHE A 125 14.09 -8.97 3.84
C PHE A 125 14.93 -8.06 4.76
N THR A 126 14.37 -7.63 5.90
CA THR A 126 15.05 -6.74 6.84
C THR A 126 16.35 -7.36 7.40
N THR A 127 16.52 -8.67 7.37
CA THR A 127 17.79 -9.32 7.77
C THR A 127 18.98 -8.91 6.90
N LYS A 128 18.76 -8.64 5.63
CA LYS A 128 19.81 -8.31 4.65
C LYS A 128 19.64 -6.92 4.02
N TRP A 129 18.40 -6.50 3.76
CA TRP A 129 18.09 -5.28 3.02
C TRP A 129 16.91 -4.54 3.63
N LYS A 130 17.02 -3.24 3.84
CA LYS A 130 16.03 -2.41 4.51
C LYS A 130 14.87 -2.05 3.58
N ILE A 131 13.91 -2.96 3.37
CA ILE A 131 12.70 -2.69 2.60
C ILE A 131 11.79 -1.66 3.32
N SER A 132 10.99 -0.88 2.58
CA SER A 132 10.13 0.15 3.15
C SER A 132 8.80 -0.40 3.66
N VAL A 133 8.62 -0.40 4.97
CA VAL A 133 7.35 -0.80 5.62
C VAL A 133 6.20 0.14 5.27
N HIS A 134 6.47 1.44 5.02
CA HIS A 134 5.44 2.42 4.65
C HIS A 134 4.80 2.10 3.30
N THR A 135 5.62 1.81 2.30
CA THR A 135 5.11 1.43 0.97
C THR A 135 4.45 0.05 0.98
N THR A 136 4.97 -0.92 1.74
CA THR A 136 4.32 -2.21 1.96
C THR A 136 2.97 -2.03 2.66
N GLY A 137 2.90 -1.21 3.71
CA GLY A 137 1.69 -0.95 4.49
C GLY A 137 0.57 -0.23 3.73
N LEU A 138 0.90 0.51 2.66
CA LEU A 138 -0.10 1.04 1.72
C LEU A 138 -0.50 -0.02 0.70
N SER A 139 0.48 -0.76 0.16
CA SER A 139 0.27 -1.62 -1.01
C SER A 139 -0.54 -2.86 -0.71
N GLY A 140 -0.36 -3.47 0.45
CA GLY A 140 -1.16 -4.61 0.86
C GLY A 140 -2.66 -4.30 0.85
N PRO A 141 -3.13 -3.31 1.67
CA PRO A 141 -4.53 -2.92 1.65
C PRO A 141 -5.01 -2.42 0.29
N ASN A 142 -4.16 -1.74 -0.49
CA ASN A 142 -4.52 -1.30 -1.83
C ASN A 142 -4.82 -2.50 -2.75
N GLY A 143 -4.00 -3.55 -2.70
CA GLY A 143 -4.27 -4.81 -3.40
C GLY A 143 -5.62 -5.41 -2.99
N ALA A 144 -5.90 -5.47 -1.70
CA ALA A 144 -7.18 -5.95 -1.18
C ALA A 144 -8.36 -5.06 -1.61
N LEU A 145 -8.21 -3.74 -1.59
CA LEU A 145 -9.25 -2.81 -2.04
C LEU A 145 -9.52 -2.91 -3.54
N ILE A 146 -8.50 -3.21 -4.37
CA ILE A 146 -8.71 -3.47 -5.79
C ILE A 146 -9.53 -4.76 -5.99
N LEU A 147 -9.25 -5.81 -5.23
CA LEU A 147 -10.06 -7.03 -5.28
C LEU A 147 -11.51 -6.77 -4.87
N LEU A 148 -11.75 -5.87 -3.93
CA LEU A 148 -13.07 -5.59 -3.37
C LEU A 148 -13.85 -4.53 -4.17
N LEU A 149 -13.19 -3.46 -4.59
CA LEU A 149 -13.79 -2.27 -5.20
C LEU A 149 -13.40 -2.06 -6.68
N GLY A 150 -12.54 -2.91 -7.22
CA GLY A 150 -12.02 -2.77 -8.59
C GLY A 150 -11.30 -1.42 -8.79
N PRO A 151 -11.71 -0.64 -9.83
CA PRO A 151 -11.06 0.63 -10.18
C PRO A 151 -11.01 1.63 -9.03
N PHE A 152 -12.05 1.68 -8.21
CA PHE A 152 -12.10 2.62 -7.07
C PHE A 152 -11.04 2.28 -6.01
N GLY A 153 -10.76 1.00 -5.79
CA GLY A 153 -9.64 0.58 -4.95
C GLY A 153 -8.28 1.04 -5.47
N ALA A 154 -8.12 1.06 -6.79
CA ALA A 154 -6.88 1.52 -7.44
C ALA A 154 -6.57 3.00 -7.21
N LEU A 155 -7.56 3.86 -6.94
CA LEU A 155 -7.34 5.28 -6.66
C LEU A 155 -6.41 5.52 -5.47
N ILE A 156 -6.37 4.60 -4.52
CA ILE A 156 -5.45 4.67 -3.37
C ILE A 156 -3.98 4.58 -3.80
N GLY A 157 -3.71 3.96 -4.94
CA GLY A 157 -2.38 3.92 -5.56
C GLY A 157 -1.76 5.28 -5.82
N ILE A 158 -2.56 6.36 -5.92
CA ILE A 158 -2.08 7.75 -6.05
C ILE A 158 -1.18 8.16 -4.87
N LEU A 159 -1.38 7.57 -3.70
CA LEU A 159 -0.55 7.85 -2.52
C LEU A 159 0.87 7.28 -2.63
N TYR A 160 1.12 6.32 -3.52
CA TYR A 160 2.43 5.69 -3.68
C TYR A 160 3.56 6.66 -4.00
N PRO A 161 3.47 7.46 -5.07
CA PRO A 161 4.51 8.43 -5.40
C PRO A 161 4.78 9.39 -4.25
N ILE A 162 3.74 9.79 -3.53
CA ILE A 162 3.83 10.72 -2.40
C ILE A 162 4.59 10.09 -1.22
N ILE A 163 4.30 8.82 -0.91
CA ILE A 163 5.00 8.10 0.16
C ILE A 163 6.45 7.84 -0.24
N ILE A 164 6.71 7.37 -1.46
CA ILE A 164 8.06 7.15 -1.96
C ILE A 164 8.88 8.45 -1.87
N TRP A 165 8.30 9.57 -2.33
CA TRP A 165 8.91 10.89 -2.21
C TRP A 165 9.29 11.22 -0.77
N SER A 166 8.37 11.08 0.16
CA SER A 166 8.63 11.36 1.56
C SER A 166 9.77 10.50 2.10
N ARG A 167 9.77 9.19 1.81
CA ARG A 167 10.78 8.26 2.35
C ARG A 167 12.18 8.48 1.79
N VAL A 168 12.27 8.89 0.53
CA VAL A 168 13.56 9.19 -0.13
C VAL A 168 14.07 10.56 0.30
N LEU A 169 13.20 11.59 0.35
CA LEU A 169 13.59 12.94 0.79
C LEU A 169 14.08 12.97 2.23
N LEU A 170 13.48 12.16 3.10
CA LEU A 170 13.91 12.00 4.50
C LEU A 170 15.12 11.07 4.67
N GLU A 171 15.71 10.58 3.58
CA GLU A 171 16.87 9.66 3.58
C GLU A 171 16.64 8.37 4.41
N LYS A 172 15.36 8.02 4.63
CA LYS A 172 14.99 6.81 5.38
C LYS A 172 15.14 5.53 4.56
N HIS A 173 14.96 5.64 3.23
CA HIS A 173 15.08 4.56 2.26
C HIS A 173 15.64 5.05 0.93
N THR A 174 16.33 4.16 0.22
CA THR A 174 16.61 4.38 -1.19
C THR A 174 15.33 4.20 -2.00
N LEU A 175 15.32 4.73 -3.21
CA LEU A 175 14.20 4.57 -4.13
C LEU A 175 13.88 3.08 -4.37
N ALA A 176 14.91 2.26 -4.62
CA ALA A 176 14.74 0.82 -4.82
C ALA A 176 14.09 0.13 -3.61
N GLN A 177 14.47 0.52 -2.37
CA GLN A 177 13.87 -0.01 -1.15
C GLN A 177 12.39 0.38 -1.01
N ALA A 178 12.04 1.60 -1.41
CA ALA A 178 10.68 2.10 -1.36
C ALA A 178 9.78 1.43 -2.43
N ILE A 179 10.27 1.31 -3.67
CA ILE A 179 9.56 0.61 -4.74
C ILE A 179 9.37 -0.88 -4.39
N ALA A 180 10.43 -1.55 -3.96
CA ALA A 180 10.38 -2.96 -3.62
C ALA A 180 9.35 -3.27 -2.52
N GLY A 181 9.23 -2.38 -1.51
CA GLY A 181 8.19 -2.51 -0.47
C GLY A 181 6.78 -2.44 -1.06
N GLY A 182 6.56 -1.51 -1.98
CA GLY A 182 5.29 -1.38 -2.69
C GLY A 182 4.95 -2.62 -3.53
N VAL A 183 5.89 -3.04 -4.36
CA VAL A 183 5.72 -4.22 -5.23
C VAL A 183 5.47 -5.48 -4.39
N GLN A 184 6.29 -5.71 -3.37
CA GLN A 184 6.15 -6.87 -2.49
C GLN A 184 4.77 -6.90 -1.81
N GLY A 185 4.38 -5.83 -1.13
CA GLY A 185 3.11 -5.80 -0.41
C GLY A 185 1.91 -5.99 -1.33
N PHE A 186 1.93 -5.39 -2.51
CA PHE A 186 0.84 -5.47 -3.47
C PHE A 186 0.66 -6.87 -4.04
N PHE A 187 1.69 -7.37 -4.74
CA PHE A 187 1.60 -8.66 -5.42
C PHE A 187 1.40 -9.81 -4.45
N LEU A 188 2.12 -9.77 -3.33
CA LEU A 188 1.99 -10.82 -2.34
C LEU A 188 0.57 -10.85 -1.74
N THR A 189 0.00 -9.69 -1.38
CA THR A 189 -1.37 -9.65 -0.88
C THR A 189 -2.38 -10.20 -1.91
N VAL A 190 -2.29 -9.80 -3.17
CA VAL A 190 -3.22 -10.29 -4.20
C VAL A 190 -3.11 -11.80 -4.37
N ILE A 191 -1.88 -12.34 -4.46
CA ILE A 191 -1.64 -13.78 -4.58
C ILE A 191 -2.14 -14.52 -3.34
N GLU A 192 -1.80 -14.03 -2.16
CA GLU A 192 -2.16 -14.63 -0.88
C GLU A 192 -3.66 -14.63 -0.63
N MET A 193 -4.39 -13.59 -1.01
CA MET A 193 -5.86 -13.55 -0.88
C MET A 193 -6.51 -14.73 -1.61
N TYR A 194 -6.12 -15.02 -2.84
CA TYR A 194 -6.62 -16.17 -3.57
C TYR A 194 -6.12 -17.50 -2.98
N LEU A 195 -4.84 -17.57 -2.62
CA LEU A 195 -4.23 -18.76 -2.07
C LEU A 195 -4.86 -19.17 -0.74
N PHE A 196 -5.03 -18.23 0.19
CA PHE A 196 -5.61 -18.50 1.50
C PHE A 196 -7.11 -18.78 1.41
N SER A 197 -7.83 -18.08 0.53
CA SER A 197 -9.23 -18.41 0.21
C SER A 197 -9.36 -19.88 -0.23
N PHE A 198 -8.49 -20.34 -1.12
CA PHE A 198 -8.48 -21.71 -1.60
C PHE A 198 -8.09 -22.72 -0.50
N ILE A 199 -6.96 -22.50 0.19
CA ILE A 199 -6.43 -23.44 1.20
C ILE A 199 -7.36 -23.58 2.40
N LEU A 200 -7.94 -22.46 2.86
CA LEU A 200 -8.81 -22.43 4.05
C LEU A 200 -10.28 -22.71 3.70
N ASN A 201 -10.58 -22.90 2.41
CA ASN A 201 -11.97 -23.03 1.92
C ASN A 201 -12.87 -21.88 2.39
N LEU A 202 -12.38 -20.65 2.28
CA LEU A 202 -13.05 -19.40 2.63
C LEU A 202 -13.38 -18.62 1.35
N PRO A 203 -14.51 -18.87 0.69
CA PRO A 203 -14.83 -18.21 -0.57
C PRO A 203 -14.92 -16.68 -0.40
N LEU A 204 -14.22 -15.95 -1.27
CA LEU A 204 -14.28 -14.50 -1.30
C LEU A 204 -15.49 -14.07 -2.13
N ALA A 205 -16.55 -13.64 -1.45
CA ALA A 205 -17.73 -13.12 -2.13
C ALA A 205 -17.48 -11.72 -2.70
N ASN A 206 -18.10 -11.40 -3.83
CA ASN A 206 -18.16 -10.07 -4.42
C ASN A 206 -16.81 -9.45 -4.81
N ILE A 207 -15.78 -10.26 -5.10
CA ILE A 207 -14.51 -9.74 -5.61
C ILE A 207 -14.58 -9.49 -7.13
N VAL A 208 -13.81 -8.51 -7.57
CA VAL A 208 -13.59 -8.23 -9.00
C VAL A 208 -12.82 -9.40 -9.62
N SER A 209 -13.11 -9.73 -10.89
CA SER A 209 -12.45 -10.84 -11.56
C SER A 209 -10.92 -10.66 -11.59
N LEU A 210 -10.18 -11.75 -11.60
CA LEU A 210 -8.71 -11.71 -11.67
C LEU A 210 -8.20 -10.99 -12.93
N ASN A 211 -8.89 -11.17 -14.06
CA ASN A 211 -8.51 -10.50 -15.33
C ASN A 211 -8.65 -8.99 -15.22
N ASP A 212 -9.75 -8.50 -14.65
CA ASP A 212 -9.93 -7.07 -14.42
C ASP A 212 -8.89 -6.54 -13.42
N SER A 213 -8.61 -7.31 -12.36
CA SER A 213 -7.58 -6.94 -11.38
C SER A 213 -6.19 -6.79 -12.00
N ILE A 214 -5.79 -7.66 -12.93
CA ILE A 214 -4.50 -7.58 -13.63
C ILE A 214 -4.40 -6.27 -14.43
N LEU A 215 -5.45 -5.85 -15.11
CA LEU A 215 -5.44 -4.59 -15.87
C LEU A 215 -5.25 -3.38 -14.96
N TYR A 216 -5.88 -3.37 -13.77
CA TYR A 216 -5.66 -2.30 -12.77
C TYR A 216 -4.22 -2.30 -12.23
N ILE A 217 -3.66 -3.49 -12.01
CA ILE A 217 -2.26 -3.66 -11.59
C ILE A 217 -1.32 -3.05 -12.63
N LEU A 218 -1.51 -3.39 -13.89
CA LEU A 218 -0.68 -2.88 -14.98
C LEU A 218 -0.79 -1.35 -15.09
N ALA A 219 -1.98 -0.78 -14.95
CA ALA A 219 -2.19 0.66 -14.96
C ALA A 219 -1.44 1.38 -13.81
N ILE A 220 -1.46 0.81 -12.59
CA ILE A 220 -0.79 1.40 -11.42
C ILE A 220 0.74 1.31 -11.56
N ILE A 221 1.27 0.23 -12.14
CA ILE A 221 2.71 0.01 -12.26
C ILE A 221 3.30 0.79 -13.45
N ALA A 222 2.56 0.91 -14.56
CA ALA A 222 3.06 1.57 -15.75
C ALA A 222 3.53 3.01 -15.45
N THR A 223 2.76 3.77 -14.70
CA THR A 223 3.06 5.16 -14.39
C THR A 223 4.37 5.35 -13.61
N PRO A 224 4.62 4.69 -12.45
CA PRO A 224 5.89 4.87 -11.74
C PRO A 224 7.09 4.27 -12.48
N VAL A 225 6.90 3.22 -13.29
CA VAL A 225 7.97 2.66 -14.14
C VAL A 225 8.38 3.67 -15.21
N ILE A 226 7.41 4.30 -15.88
CA ILE A 226 7.67 5.34 -16.88
C ILE A 226 8.37 6.54 -16.24
N LEU A 227 7.89 7.00 -15.08
CA LEU A 227 8.54 8.06 -14.30
C LEU A 227 10.00 7.70 -13.99
N GLY A 228 10.27 6.46 -13.56
CA GLY A 228 11.61 5.97 -13.26
C GLY A 228 12.52 5.97 -14.48
N VAL A 229 12.06 5.43 -15.60
CA VAL A 229 12.85 5.37 -16.85
C VAL A 229 13.16 6.76 -17.39
N LEU A 230 12.18 7.66 -17.39
CA LEU A 230 12.37 9.02 -17.90
C LEU A 230 13.32 9.85 -17.02
N SER A 231 13.23 9.66 -15.72
CA SER A 231 14.16 10.31 -14.79
C SER A 231 15.58 9.81 -14.97
N TYR A 232 15.75 8.49 -15.15
CA TYR A 232 17.04 7.88 -15.42
C TYR A 232 17.69 8.40 -16.72
N THR A 233 16.89 8.61 -17.76
CA THR A 233 17.40 9.08 -19.06
C THR A 233 17.63 10.60 -19.13
N ASN A 234 17.42 11.33 -18.04
CA ASN A 234 17.57 12.79 -17.97
C ASN A 234 16.80 13.54 -19.07
N ARG A 235 15.63 13.04 -19.42
CA ARG A 235 14.77 13.58 -20.47
C ARG A 235 13.87 14.69 -19.93
N SER A 236 13.48 15.60 -20.83
CA SER A 236 12.62 16.72 -20.47
C SER A 236 11.25 16.27 -19.96
N ILE A 237 10.66 17.04 -19.06
CA ILE A 237 9.30 16.84 -18.55
C ILE A 237 8.27 16.76 -19.68
N ASN A 238 8.52 17.45 -20.80
CA ASN A 238 7.65 17.41 -21.97
C ASN A 238 7.57 16.02 -22.60
N LEU A 239 8.70 15.29 -22.66
CA LEU A 239 8.70 13.91 -23.16
C LEU A 239 7.91 12.98 -22.23
N PHE A 240 8.02 13.18 -20.93
CA PHE A 240 7.21 12.44 -19.95
C PHE A 240 5.72 12.65 -20.19
N ILE A 241 5.28 13.90 -20.30
CA ILE A 241 3.86 14.24 -20.57
C ILE A 241 3.38 13.61 -21.87
N ILE A 242 4.20 13.68 -22.95
CA ILE A 242 3.85 13.07 -24.23
C ILE A 242 3.66 11.56 -24.11
N LEU A 243 4.59 10.87 -23.44
CA LEU A 243 4.52 9.42 -23.27
C LEU A 243 3.33 9.01 -22.39
N GLU A 244 3.04 9.75 -21.31
CA GLU A 244 1.84 9.52 -20.49
C GLU A 244 0.55 9.71 -21.29
N LEU A 245 0.47 10.75 -22.12
CA LEU A 245 -0.67 10.98 -22.99
C LEU A 245 -0.81 9.87 -24.05
N VAL A 246 0.26 9.39 -24.63
CA VAL A 246 0.24 8.28 -25.58
C VAL A 246 -0.24 7.00 -24.92
N LEU A 247 0.29 6.67 -23.74
CA LEU A 247 -0.16 5.51 -22.96
C LEU A 247 -1.63 5.64 -22.56
N LEU A 248 -2.05 6.84 -22.17
CA LEU A 248 -3.44 7.13 -21.84
C LEU A 248 -4.37 6.82 -23.02
N VAL A 249 -4.02 7.27 -24.22
CA VAL A 249 -4.81 7.00 -25.43
C VAL A 249 -4.85 5.50 -25.74
N ILE A 250 -3.70 4.81 -25.65
CA ILE A 250 -3.62 3.36 -25.87
C ILE A 250 -4.49 2.63 -24.85
N PHE A 251 -4.42 3.03 -23.57
CA PHE A 251 -5.15 2.38 -22.49
C PHE A 251 -6.68 2.59 -22.63
N ILE A 252 -7.11 3.81 -22.99
CA ILE A 252 -8.53 4.09 -23.27
C ILE A 252 -9.04 3.25 -24.45
N ALA A 253 -8.23 3.05 -25.47
CA ALA A 253 -8.60 2.27 -26.63
C ALA A 253 -8.70 0.75 -26.36
N LEU A 254 -7.90 0.24 -25.41
CA LEU A 254 -7.78 -1.20 -25.16
C LEU A 254 -8.56 -1.70 -23.93
N THR A 255 -9.06 -0.80 -23.07
CA THR A 255 -9.68 -1.18 -21.80
C THR A 255 -11.13 -0.73 -21.69
N PRO A 256 -11.97 -1.43 -20.90
CA PRO A 256 -13.31 -0.96 -20.57
C PRO A 256 -13.30 0.44 -19.94
N PHE A 257 -14.38 1.19 -20.15
CA PHE A 257 -14.49 2.60 -19.75
C PHE A 257 -14.17 2.86 -18.27
N ASN A 258 -14.65 2.00 -17.37
CA ASN A 258 -14.40 2.11 -15.93
C ASN A 258 -12.91 1.99 -15.56
N ILE A 259 -12.17 1.14 -16.27
CA ILE A 259 -10.72 0.97 -16.09
C ILE A 259 -9.98 2.18 -16.65
N SER A 260 -10.39 2.65 -17.82
CA SER A 260 -9.80 3.82 -18.47
C SER A 260 -9.90 5.07 -17.60
N VAL A 261 -11.02 5.29 -16.90
CA VAL A 261 -11.20 6.44 -15.99
C VAL A 261 -10.17 6.43 -14.86
N VAL A 262 -9.91 5.27 -14.27
CA VAL A 262 -8.88 5.16 -13.19
C VAL A 262 -7.50 5.49 -13.73
N PHE A 263 -7.16 4.98 -14.90
CA PHE A 263 -5.87 5.26 -15.53
C PHE A 263 -5.71 6.75 -15.84
N VAL A 264 -6.77 7.40 -16.35
CA VAL A 264 -6.80 8.86 -16.58
C VAL A 264 -6.48 9.62 -15.29
N ILE A 265 -7.15 9.27 -14.18
CA ILE A 265 -6.94 9.96 -12.90
C ILE A 265 -5.51 9.74 -12.40
N VAL A 266 -5.00 8.51 -12.43
CA VAL A 266 -3.62 8.19 -11.99
C VAL A 266 -2.60 8.93 -12.84
N SER A 267 -2.75 8.92 -14.16
CA SER A 267 -1.85 9.64 -15.10
C SER A 267 -1.89 11.15 -14.90
N LEU A 268 -3.07 11.74 -14.75
CA LEU A 268 -3.21 13.19 -14.49
C LEU A 268 -2.55 13.61 -13.18
N VAL A 269 -2.75 12.83 -12.11
CA VAL A 269 -2.11 13.12 -10.82
C VAL A 269 -0.61 12.96 -10.91
N SER A 270 -0.10 11.95 -11.62
CA SER A 270 1.34 11.76 -11.84
C SER A 270 1.96 12.92 -12.61
N ILE A 271 1.28 13.40 -13.66
CA ILE A 271 1.70 14.58 -14.43
C ILE A 271 1.73 15.83 -13.53
N LEU A 272 0.67 16.06 -12.74
CA LEU A 272 0.59 17.21 -11.82
C LEU A 272 1.69 17.17 -10.77
N ILE A 273 1.96 16.02 -10.16
CA ILE A 273 3.05 15.85 -9.19
C ILE A 273 4.39 16.12 -9.85
N SER A 274 4.63 15.56 -11.03
CA SER A 274 5.89 15.74 -11.77
C SER A 274 6.10 17.19 -12.18
N TYR A 275 5.05 17.88 -12.62
CA TYR A 275 5.11 19.29 -12.99
C TYR A 275 5.33 20.21 -11.78
N SER A 276 4.60 19.98 -10.68
CA SER A 276 4.70 20.81 -9.48
C SER A 276 6.03 20.64 -8.74
N ALA A 277 6.66 19.47 -8.86
CA ALA A 277 7.94 19.19 -8.22
C ALA A 277 9.16 19.71 -9.00
N GLY A 278 8.98 20.05 -10.29
CA GLY A 278 10.03 20.56 -11.17
C GLY A 278 11.23 19.62 -11.33
N PRO A 279 12.36 20.10 -11.89
CA PRO A 279 13.57 19.28 -12.10
C PRO A 279 14.25 18.83 -10.80
N GLU A 280 13.82 19.31 -9.64
CA GLU A 280 14.28 18.86 -8.32
C GLU A 280 13.49 17.65 -7.82
N PHE A 281 12.65 17.03 -8.66
CA PHE A 281 11.95 15.81 -8.28
C PHE A 281 12.97 14.70 -7.95
N ILE A 282 12.67 13.93 -6.97
CA ILE A 282 13.48 12.96 -6.21
C ILE A 282 14.39 12.08 -7.06
N TRP A 283 13.94 11.73 -8.24
CA TRP A 283 14.65 10.86 -9.15
C TRP A 283 16.00 11.43 -9.59
N PHE A 284 16.11 12.77 -9.70
CA PHE A 284 17.31 13.47 -10.11
C PHE A 284 18.42 13.44 -9.05
N ARG A 285 18.06 13.51 -7.75
CA ARG A 285 19.06 13.50 -6.66
C ARG A 285 19.58 12.11 -6.34
N VAL A 286 18.73 11.09 -6.44
CA VAL A 286 19.10 9.70 -6.07
C VAL A 286 20.08 9.09 -7.07
N LEU A 287 20.06 9.52 -8.34
CA LEU A 287 20.95 9.02 -9.38
C LEU A 287 22.27 9.78 -9.49
N ASN A 288 22.33 11.00 -8.96
CA ASN A 288 23.55 11.82 -8.97
C ASN A 288 24.31 11.79 -7.64
N SER A 289 23.89 10.98 -6.68
CA SER A 289 24.55 10.80 -5.37
C SER A 289 25.35 9.49 -5.27
N SER A 290 25.73 8.94 -6.41
CA SER A 290 26.70 7.81 -6.47
C SER A 290 28.13 8.30 -6.60
#